data_434f6481d43451e1b28a3780b3ff0e2a
#
_entry.id   434f6481d43451e1b28a3780b3ff0e2a
#
_cell.length_a   1.000
_cell.length_b   1.000
_cell.length_c   1.000
_cell.angle_alpha   90.00
_cell.angle_beta   90.00
_cell.angle_gamma   90.00
#
_symmetry.space_group_name_H-M   'P 1'
#
loop_
_entity.id
_entity.type
_entity.pdbx_description
1 polymer ?
#
loop_
_entity_poly.entity_id
_entity_poly.type
_entity_poly.pdbx_seq_one_letter_code
_entity_poly.pdbx_strand_id
1 'polypeptide(L)'
;MGIHAMYVLLTSGVVYEPRNMITYLPVSALYILSMAVGYAGLRFLELSISSPVQNSSGAISGLLTFIFLGQSMTGIQFFAVGLITVGVILLSVFEQRFSEAERKENKEMVDRKYKYGAIALLFPLGYALIDSLGTFADAWVFDRRMDEMQANISYELTWLIVAVLAWVYLVWIKKETFALRDQKDRGLAAIFETLGQFFYVFAISANAVIVAPLISSYSMVSVILSRIFLKEKLTAKQYAVIAMIMVGIFILGFE
;
A
#
# COMPACT_ATOMS: atom_id res chain seq x y z
N MET A 1 -2.75 -10.37 -10.73
CA MET A 1 -1.48 -10.93 -10.19
C MET A 1 -1.23 -12.36 -10.68
N GLY A 2 -1.88 -13.39 -10.19
CA GLY A 2 -1.53 -14.77 -10.54
C GLY A 2 -1.59 -15.17 -12.02
N ILE A 3 -2.47 -14.56 -12.83
CA ILE A 3 -2.47 -14.76 -14.28
C ILE A 3 -1.17 -14.22 -14.91
N HIS A 4 -0.65 -13.11 -14.38
CA HIS A 4 0.62 -12.54 -14.83
C HIS A 4 1.78 -13.49 -14.48
N ALA A 5 1.84 -14.04 -13.26
CA ALA A 5 2.85 -15.04 -12.91
C ALA A 5 2.83 -16.26 -13.84
N MET A 6 1.65 -16.78 -14.14
CA MET A 6 1.49 -17.89 -15.09
C MET A 6 1.99 -17.52 -16.49
N TYR A 7 1.68 -16.31 -16.97
CA TYR A 7 2.17 -15.81 -18.24
C TYR A 7 3.71 -15.71 -18.25
N VAL A 8 4.32 -15.14 -17.21
CA VAL A 8 5.78 -15.05 -17.08
C VAL A 8 6.42 -16.43 -17.09
N LEU A 9 5.90 -17.39 -16.33
CA LEU A 9 6.40 -18.76 -16.28
C LEU A 9 6.35 -19.46 -17.64
N LEU A 10 5.34 -19.17 -18.46
CA LEU A 10 5.16 -19.83 -19.76
C LEU A 10 5.96 -19.14 -20.89
N THR A 11 6.28 -17.86 -20.78
CA THR A 11 6.83 -17.07 -21.90
C THR A 11 8.24 -16.55 -21.70
N SER A 12 8.68 -16.32 -20.46
CA SER A 12 9.96 -15.66 -20.19
C SER A 12 11.16 -16.61 -20.09
N GLY A 13 10.94 -17.93 -20.09
CA GLY A 13 12.02 -18.91 -19.90
C GLY A 13 12.64 -18.91 -18.50
N VAL A 14 12.04 -18.20 -17.55
CA VAL A 14 12.49 -18.16 -16.16
C VAL A 14 12.33 -19.53 -15.52
N VAL A 15 13.41 -20.07 -14.98
CA VAL A 15 13.38 -21.30 -14.18
C VAL A 15 12.95 -20.93 -12.76
N TYR A 16 11.70 -21.23 -12.44
CA TYR A 16 11.15 -20.95 -11.11
C TYR A 16 11.37 -22.13 -10.17
N GLU A 17 11.89 -21.86 -8.99
CA GLU A 17 12.05 -22.86 -7.95
C GLU A 17 10.82 -22.87 -7.01
N PRO A 18 10.00 -23.94 -6.99
CA PRO A 18 8.78 -23.98 -6.15
C PRO A 18 9.03 -23.80 -4.65
N ARG A 19 10.25 -24.10 -4.18
CA ARG A 19 10.67 -23.86 -2.79
C ARG A 19 10.64 -22.39 -2.41
N ASN A 20 10.85 -21.50 -3.38
CA ASN A 20 10.83 -20.05 -3.18
C ASN A 20 9.45 -19.57 -2.75
N MET A 21 8.38 -20.23 -3.19
CA MET A 21 7.03 -19.93 -2.73
C MET A 21 6.88 -20.12 -1.21
N ILE A 22 7.46 -21.19 -0.66
CA ILE A 22 7.42 -21.45 0.80
C ILE A 22 8.29 -20.45 1.55
N THR A 23 9.46 -20.10 0.99
CA THR A 23 10.38 -19.12 1.58
C THR A 23 9.76 -17.72 1.61
N TYR A 24 9.01 -17.35 0.56
CA TYR A 24 8.37 -16.04 0.43
C TYR A 24 6.96 -15.98 1.06
N LEU A 25 6.38 -17.13 1.43
CA LEU A 25 5.04 -17.22 2.01
C LEU A 25 4.81 -16.31 3.22
N PRO A 26 5.76 -16.15 4.17
CA PRO A 26 5.58 -15.22 5.30
C PRO A 26 5.40 -13.77 4.84
N VAL A 27 6.14 -13.32 3.82
CA VAL A 27 6.03 -11.98 3.25
C VAL A 27 4.65 -11.80 2.62
N SER A 28 4.27 -12.73 1.73
CA SER A 28 2.95 -12.73 1.09
C SER A 28 1.81 -12.74 2.11
N ALA A 29 1.94 -13.53 3.19
CA ALA A 29 0.94 -13.62 4.24
C ALA A 29 0.79 -12.29 5.01
N LEU A 30 1.89 -11.59 5.29
CA LEU A 30 1.85 -10.26 5.92
C LEU A 30 1.10 -9.25 5.04
N TYR A 31 1.38 -9.19 3.75
CA TYR A 31 0.68 -8.30 2.82
C TYR A 31 -0.81 -8.66 2.67
N ILE A 32 -1.14 -9.94 2.55
CA ILE A 32 -2.54 -10.39 2.49
C ILE A 32 -3.28 -10.02 3.77
N LEU A 33 -2.65 -10.22 4.93
CA LEU A 33 -3.24 -9.91 6.22
C LEU A 33 -3.41 -8.40 6.41
N SER A 34 -2.41 -7.58 6.02
CA SER A 34 -2.52 -6.13 6.09
C SER A 34 -3.69 -5.63 5.26
N MET A 35 -3.82 -6.08 4.01
CA MET A 35 -4.94 -5.72 3.14
C MET A 35 -6.28 -6.17 3.72
N ALA A 36 -6.37 -7.39 4.24
CA ALA A 36 -7.61 -7.89 4.84
C ALA A 36 -8.04 -7.02 6.05
N VAL A 37 -7.09 -6.65 6.90
CA VAL A 37 -7.32 -5.75 8.05
C VAL A 37 -7.71 -4.35 7.58
N GLY A 38 -7.01 -3.81 6.57
CA GLY A 38 -7.31 -2.50 6.00
C GLY A 38 -8.72 -2.41 5.41
N TYR A 39 -9.09 -3.36 4.57
CA TYR A 39 -10.43 -3.42 3.98
C TYR A 39 -11.53 -3.67 5.01
N ALA A 40 -11.26 -4.50 6.05
CA ALA A 40 -12.19 -4.67 7.15
C ALA A 40 -12.42 -3.35 7.89
N GLY A 41 -11.38 -2.55 8.08
CA GLY A 41 -11.44 -1.23 8.72
C GLY A 41 -12.33 -0.23 8.00
N LEU A 42 -12.40 -0.28 6.66
CA LEU A 42 -13.26 0.60 5.86
C LEU A 42 -14.76 0.38 6.09
N ARG A 43 -15.14 -0.69 6.78
CA ARG A 43 -16.53 -0.88 7.24
C ARG A 43 -16.88 -0.01 8.44
N PHE A 44 -15.89 0.48 9.18
CA PHE A 44 -16.06 1.19 10.44
C PHE A 44 -15.48 2.61 10.40
N LEU A 45 -14.56 2.86 9.47
CA LEU A 45 -13.90 4.14 9.28
C LEU A 45 -14.01 4.58 7.82
N GLU A 46 -13.98 5.86 7.64
CA GLU A 46 -13.87 6.47 6.32
C GLU A 46 -12.46 6.36 5.78
N LEU A 47 -12.37 6.37 4.45
CA LEU A 47 -11.09 6.29 3.76
C LEU A 47 -10.19 7.48 4.13
N SER A 48 -10.76 8.67 4.28
CA SER A 48 -10.06 9.90 4.69
C SER A 48 -9.39 9.82 6.06
N ILE A 49 -9.91 8.96 6.95
CA ILE A 49 -9.32 8.72 8.27
C ILE A 49 -8.34 7.53 8.21
N SER A 50 -8.72 6.49 7.48
CA SER A 50 -7.97 5.24 7.42
C SER A 50 -6.69 5.35 6.60
N SER A 51 -6.77 5.99 5.41
CA SER A 51 -5.65 6.12 4.47
C SER A 51 -4.40 6.78 5.08
N PRO A 52 -4.52 7.87 5.85
CA PRO A 52 -3.39 8.50 6.52
C PRO A 52 -2.57 7.58 7.41
N VAL A 53 -3.30 6.86 8.25
CA VAL A 53 -2.68 5.96 9.21
C VAL A 53 -2.03 4.78 8.48
N GLN A 54 -2.70 4.23 7.47
CA GLN A 54 -2.15 3.16 6.64
C GLN A 54 -0.87 3.60 5.91
N ASN A 55 -0.85 4.80 5.34
CA ASN A 55 0.31 5.34 4.63
C ASN A 55 1.53 5.61 5.52
N SER A 56 1.39 5.58 6.84
CA SER A 56 2.54 5.64 7.76
C SER A 56 3.39 4.36 7.73
N SER A 57 2.91 3.29 7.13
CA SER A 57 3.64 2.01 7.00
C SER A 57 5.01 2.19 6.32
N GLY A 58 5.10 3.04 5.28
CA GLY A 58 6.36 3.30 4.60
C GLY A 58 7.43 3.95 5.48
N ALA A 59 7.02 4.85 6.38
CA ALA A 59 7.95 5.45 7.35
C ALA A 59 8.44 4.41 8.37
N ILE A 60 7.54 3.56 8.85
CA ILE A 60 7.87 2.52 9.83
C ILE A 60 8.78 1.47 9.18
N SER A 61 8.48 1.01 7.96
CA SER A 61 9.31 0.03 7.26
C SER A 61 10.69 0.58 6.90
N GLY A 62 10.78 1.85 6.46
CA GLY A 62 12.06 2.52 6.24
C GLY A 62 12.92 2.56 7.51
N LEU A 63 12.32 2.89 8.65
CA LEU A 63 13.01 2.90 9.94
C LEU A 63 13.46 1.49 10.36
N LEU A 64 12.61 0.47 10.21
CA LEU A 64 12.96 -0.92 10.50
C LEU A 64 14.13 -1.39 9.63
N THR A 65 14.09 -1.10 8.33
CA THR A 65 15.15 -1.48 7.39
C THR A 65 16.47 -0.78 7.71
N PHE A 66 16.43 0.51 8.04
CA PHE A 66 17.60 1.26 8.47
C PHE A 66 18.27 0.66 9.73
N ILE A 67 17.44 0.33 10.75
CA ILE A 67 17.97 -0.18 12.03
C ILE A 67 18.47 -1.62 11.91
N PHE A 68 17.74 -2.50 11.24
CA PHE A 68 17.98 -3.94 11.28
C PHE A 68 18.74 -4.50 10.07
N LEU A 69 18.64 -3.86 8.90
CA LEU A 69 19.38 -4.30 7.71
C LEU A 69 20.65 -3.47 7.47
N GLY A 70 20.84 -2.38 8.21
CA GLY A 70 22.02 -1.53 8.10
C GLY A 70 22.14 -0.82 6.75
N GLN A 71 21.04 -0.72 6.00
CA GLN A 71 21.00 0.06 4.77
C GLN A 71 21.26 1.53 5.10
N SER A 72 22.28 2.12 4.47
CA SER A 72 22.69 3.50 4.76
C SER A 72 22.05 4.48 3.78
N MET A 73 21.87 5.71 4.25
CA MET A 73 21.47 6.86 3.47
C MET A 73 22.49 7.96 3.61
N THR A 74 22.68 8.74 2.56
CA THR A 74 23.41 10.01 2.67
C THR A 74 22.61 11.01 3.52
N GLY A 75 23.27 12.03 4.05
CA GLY A 75 22.58 13.06 4.84
C GLY A 75 21.45 13.76 4.06
N ILE A 76 21.65 13.95 2.74
CA ILE A 76 20.66 14.56 1.85
C ILE A 76 19.47 13.62 1.63
N GLN A 77 19.71 12.33 1.41
CA GLN A 77 18.67 11.33 1.28
C GLN A 77 17.85 11.21 2.58
N PHE A 78 18.52 11.22 3.74
CA PHE A 78 17.85 11.21 5.04
C PHE A 78 16.91 12.42 5.21
N PHE A 79 17.39 13.61 4.83
CA PHE A 79 16.56 14.82 4.85
C PHE A 79 15.36 14.70 3.89
N ALA A 80 15.55 14.20 2.67
CA ALA A 80 14.50 14.02 1.67
C ALA A 80 13.45 13.02 2.12
N VAL A 81 13.86 11.87 2.67
CA VAL A 81 12.95 10.87 3.26
C VAL A 81 12.16 11.47 4.42
N GLY A 82 12.83 12.28 5.27
CA GLY A 82 12.16 13.01 6.34
C GLY A 82 11.09 13.98 5.83
N LEU A 83 11.39 14.74 4.76
CA LEU A 83 10.40 15.63 4.13
C LEU A 83 9.19 14.87 3.59
N ILE A 84 9.41 13.75 2.89
CA ILE A 84 8.34 12.92 2.34
C ILE A 84 7.48 12.36 3.48
N THR A 85 8.10 11.75 4.48
CA THR A 85 7.43 11.12 5.61
C THR A 85 6.56 12.12 6.39
N VAL A 86 7.15 13.25 6.78
CA VAL A 86 6.43 14.31 7.48
C VAL A 86 5.32 14.89 6.59
N GLY A 87 5.62 15.08 5.30
CA GLY A 87 4.65 15.56 4.33
C GLY A 87 3.44 14.64 4.19
N VAL A 88 3.66 13.33 4.03
CA VAL A 88 2.57 12.33 3.95
C VAL A 88 1.71 12.36 5.21
N ILE A 89 2.30 12.40 6.40
CA ILE A 89 1.57 12.49 7.67
C ILE A 89 0.75 13.79 7.76
N LEU A 90 1.37 14.94 7.42
CA LEU A 90 0.68 16.23 7.47
C LEU A 90 -0.45 16.31 6.43
N LEU A 91 -0.22 15.86 5.20
CA LEU A 91 -1.25 15.82 4.16
C LEU A 91 -2.47 15.06 4.65
N SER A 92 -2.23 13.96 5.23
CA SER A 92 -3.19 13.04 5.79
C SER A 92 -4.02 13.65 6.93
N VAL A 93 -3.36 14.33 7.88
CA VAL A 93 -4.03 15.04 8.97
C VAL A 93 -4.90 16.20 8.43
N PHE A 94 -4.41 16.91 7.39
CA PHE A 94 -5.17 18.02 6.81
C PHE A 94 -6.37 17.53 6.00
N GLU A 95 -6.24 16.42 5.29
CA GLU A 95 -7.35 15.79 4.59
C GLU A 95 -8.46 15.36 5.54
N GLN A 96 -8.10 14.69 6.64
CA GLN A 96 -9.06 14.32 7.68
C GLN A 96 -9.80 15.54 8.25
N ARG A 97 -9.05 16.59 8.65
CA ARG A 97 -9.66 17.80 9.22
C ARG A 97 -10.57 18.53 8.23
N PHE A 98 -10.22 18.52 6.96
CA PHE A 98 -11.02 19.13 5.91
C PHE A 98 -12.33 18.37 5.73
N SER A 99 -12.28 17.05 5.61
CA SER A 99 -13.47 16.19 5.51
C SER A 99 -14.40 16.35 6.70
N GLU A 100 -13.86 16.43 7.93
CA GLU A 100 -14.66 16.66 9.13
C GLU A 100 -15.34 18.04 9.15
N ALA A 101 -14.65 19.08 8.67
CA ALA A 101 -15.19 20.42 8.58
C ALA A 101 -16.32 20.51 7.55
N GLU A 102 -16.13 19.95 6.37
CA GLU A 102 -17.11 19.91 5.29
C GLU A 102 -18.40 19.17 5.70
N ARG A 103 -18.28 18.09 6.45
CA ARG A 103 -19.44 17.36 7.02
C ARG A 103 -20.22 18.16 8.02
N LYS A 104 -19.53 18.88 8.92
CA LYS A 104 -20.19 19.75 9.90
C LYS A 104 -20.95 20.86 9.20
N GLU A 105 -20.42 21.41 8.11
CA GLU A 105 -21.04 22.46 7.33
C GLU A 105 -22.29 21.94 6.57
N ASN A 106 -22.20 20.76 5.97
CA ASN A 106 -23.29 20.16 5.19
C ASN A 106 -24.37 19.48 6.05
N LYS A 107 -24.26 19.49 7.38
CA LYS A 107 -25.19 18.81 8.31
C LYS A 107 -25.47 17.35 7.95
N GLU A 108 -24.54 16.70 7.30
CA GLU A 108 -24.67 15.28 7.00
C GLU A 108 -24.72 14.48 8.30
N MET A 109 -25.79 13.73 8.47
CA MET A 109 -25.89 12.79 9.59
C MET A 109 -24.82 11.73 9.41
N VAL A 110 -23.86 11.69 10.31
CA VAL A 110 -22.86 10.62 10.38
C VAL A 110 -23.61 9.29 10.41
N ASP A 111 -23.45 8.49 9.38
CA ASP A 111 -24.05 7.18 9.31
C ASP A 111 -23.66 6.39 10.57
N ARG A 112 -24.61 5.68 11.19
CA ARG A 112 -24.37 4.89 12.41
C ARG A 112 -23.20 3.92 12.28
N LYS A 113 -22.87 3.54 11.04
CA LYS A 113 -21.75 2.71 10.64
C LYS A 113 -20.38 3.21 11.16
N TYR A 114 -20.19 4.52 11.28
CA TYR A 114 -18.92 5.14 11.68
C TYR A 114 -18.84 5.52 13.17
N LYS A 115 -19.72 5.01 14.01
CA LYS A 115 -19.78 5.35 15.43
C LYS A 115 -18.79 4.61 16.35
N TYR A 116 -17.99 3.71 15.83
CA TYR A 116 -17.13 2.85 16.66
C TYR A 116 -15.87 3.55 17.24
N GLY A 117 -15.73 4.86 17.07
CA GLY A 117 -14.74 5.67 17.78
C GLY A 117 -13.30 5.18 17.71
N ALA A 118 -12.56 5.30 18.82
CA ALA A 118 -11.13 4.96 18.87
C ALA A 118 -10.81 3.48 18.59
N ILE A 119 -11.75 2.55 18.83
CA ILE A 119 -11.52 1.12 18.58
C ILE A 119 -11.38 0.84 17.07
N ALA A 120 -12.11 1.57 16.24
CA ALA A 120 -12.01 1.41 14.79
C ALA A 120 -10.63 1.81 14.24
N LEU A 121 -9.89 2.69 14.93
CA LEU A 121 -8.51 3.06 14.56
C LEU A 121 -7.52 1.89 14.69
N LEU A 122 -7.86 0.84 15.43
CA LEU A 122 -7.02 -0.37 15.51
C LEU A 122 -6.85 -1.05 14.15
N PHE A 123 -7.82 -0.91 13.23
CA PHE A 123 -7.72 -1.49 11.88
C PHE A 123 -6.62 -0.81 11.04
N PRO A 124 -6.62 0.51 10.83
CA PRO A 124 -5.57 1.14 10.04
C PRO A 124 -4.20 1.11 10.74
N LEU A 125 -4.15 1.15 12.07
CA LEU A 125 -2.90 0.93 12.82
C LEU A 125 -2.38 -0.50 12.65
N GLY A 126 -3.26 -1.49 12.76
CA GLY A 126 -2.93 -2.89 12.50
C GLY A 126 -2.43 -3.09 11.06
N TYR A 127 -3.11 -2.48 10.07
CA TYR A 127 -2.64 -2.45 8.69
C TYR A 127 -1.22 -1.89 8.63
N ALA A 128 -0.97 -0.69 9.15
CA ALA A 128 0.32 -0.01 9.05
C ALA A 128 1.46 -0.82 9.67
N LEU A 129 1.21 -1.48 10.80
CA LEU A 129 2.20 -2.33 11.46
C LEU A 129 2.48 -3.62 10.67
N ILE A 130 1.43 -4.31 10.22
CA ILE A 130 1.58 -5.58 9.50
C ILE A 130 2.22 -5.33 8.12
N ASP A 131 1.80 -4.28 7.43
CA ASP A 131 2.33 -3.86 6.14
C ASP A 131 3.81 -3.46 6.22
N SER A 132 4.19 -2.70 7.24
CA SER A 132 5.60 -2.35 7.48
C SER A 132 6.47 -3.54 7.80
N LEU A 133 5.94 -4.53 8.53
CA LEU A 133 6.64 -5.81 8.73
C LEU A 133 6.74 -6.62 7.42
N GLY A 134 5.72 -6.56 6.57
CA GLY A 134 5.75 -7.16 5.22
C GLY A 134 6.86 -6.57 4.37
N THR A 135 6.93 -5.24 4.27
CA THR A 135 7.97 -4.53 3.51
C THR A 135 9.37 -4.75 4.07
N PHE A 136 9.51 -4.79 5.40
CA PHE A 136 10.78 -5.13 6.04
C PHE A 136 11.20 -6.57 5.75
N ALA A 137 10.27 -7.53 5.84
CA ALA A 137 10.55 -8.94 5.54
C ALA A 137 10.89 -9.14 4.06
N ASP A 138 10.28 -8.39 3.17
CA ASP A 138 10.57 -8.34 1.74
C ASP A 138 12.02 -7.90 1.50
N ALA A 139 12.41 -6.76 2.05
CA ALA A 139 13.79 -6.28 1.99
C ALA A 139 14.80 -7.27 2.57
N TRP A 140 14.45 -7.95 3.66
CA TRP A 140 15.30 -8.97 4.27
C TRP A 140 15.48 -10.21 3.39
N VAL A 141 14.43 -10.62 2.68
CA VAL A 141 14.47 -11.77 1.75
C VAL A 141 15.35 -11.43 0.54
N PHE A 142 15.26 -10.22 0.00
CA PHE A 142 16.11 -9.78 -1.12
C PHE A 142 17.59 -9.71 -0.73
N ASP A 143 17.89 -9.18 0.46
CA ASP A 143 19.27 -9.09 0.94
C ASP A 143 19.97 -10.46 1.08
N ARG A 144 19.24 -11.54 1.29
CA ARG A 144 19.84 -12.79 1.73
C ARG A 144 19.44 -14.06 0.97
N ARG A 145 18.31 -14.07 0.25
CA ARG A 145 17.70 -15.35 -0.09
C ARG A 145 17.19 -15.49 -1.52
N MET A 146 16.75 -14.44 -2.16
CA MET A 146 15.95 -14.57 -3.37
C MET A 146 16.11 -13.36 -4.28
N ASP A 147 16.13 -13.58 -5.58
CA ASP A 147 16.04 -12.51 -6.57
C ASP A 147 14.58 -12.01 -6.73
N GLU A 148 14.46 -10.81 -7.29
CA GLU A 148 13.21 -10.08 -7.43
C GLU A 148 12.17 -10.83 -8.26
N MET A 149 12.61 -11.50 -9.31
CA MET A 149 11.70 -12.22 -10.19
C MET A 149 11.10 -13.45 -9.51
N GLN A 150 11.92 -14.20 -8.76
CA GLN A 150 11.45 -15.34 -7.97
C GLN A 150 10.48 -14.90 -6.87
N ALA A 151 10.78 -13.79 -6.21
CA ALA A 151 9.93 -13.20 -5.19
C ALA A 151 8.59 -12.74 -5.77
N ASN A 152 8.61 -12.01 -6.89
CA ASN A 152 7.39 -11.53 -7.55
C ASN A 152 6.49 -12.68 -8.01
N ILE A 153 7.07 -13.71 -8.65
CA ILE A 153 6.32 -14.90 -9.04
C ILE A 153 5.72 -15.60 -7.81
N SER A 154 6.49 -15.76 -6.73
CA SER A 154 6.03 -16.37 -5.48
C SER A 154 4.88 -15.60 -4.86
N TYR A 155 4.96 -14.28 -4.82
CA TYR A 155 3.92 -13.39 -4.35
C TYR A 155 2.63 -13.55 -5.17
N GLU A 156 2.73 -13.43 -6.48
CA GLU A 156 1.59 -13.49 -7.38
C GLU A 156 0.91 -14.87 -7.38
N LEU A 157 1.68 -15.97 -7.29
CA LEU A 157 1.12 -17.32 -7.16
C LEU A 157 0.39 -17.50 -5.82
N THR A 158 0.91 -16.94 -4.73
CA THR A 158 0.24 -16.96 -3.44
C THR A 158 -1.12 -16.25 -3.52
N TRP A 159 -1.18 -15.09 -4.17
CA TRP A 159 -2.42 -14.38 -4.42
C TRP A 159 -3.40 -15.16 -5.30
N LEU A 160 -2.90 -15.91 -6.28
CA LEU A 160 -3.75 -16.79 -7.09
C LEU A 160 -4.44 -17.86 -6.22
N ILE A 161 -3.68 -18.50 -5.34
CA ILE A 161 -4.24 -19.51 -4.41
C ILE A 161 -5.29 -18.86 -3.51
N VAL A 162 -4.98 -17.72 -2.92
CA VAL A 162 -5.93 -17.00 -2.05
C VAL A 162 -7.18 -16.57 -2.82
N ALA A 163 -7.03 -16.12 -4.07
CA ALA A 163 -8.16 -15.76 -4.93
C ALA A 163 -9.07 -16.98 -5.22
N VAL A 164 -8.48 -18.15 -5.50
CA VAL A 164 -9.24 -19.39 -5.71
C VAL A 164 -9.98 -19.81 -4.44
N LEU A 165 -9.30 -19.75 -3.29
CA LEU A 165 -9.92 -20.07 -1.99
C LEU A 165 -11.06 -19.11 -1.65
N ALA A 166 -10.86 -17.81 -1.90
CA ALA A 166 -11.89 -16.79 -1.71
C ALA A 166 -13.10 -17.02 -2.65
N TRP A 167 -12.84 -17.35 -3.91
CA TRP A 167 -13.89 -17.66 -4.86
C TRP A 167 -14.69 -18.90 -4.46
N VAL A 168 -14.03 -19.99 -4.05
CA VAL A 168 -14.67 -21.21 -3.52
C VAL A 168 -15.55 -20.87 -2.30
N TYR A 169 -14.99 -20.06 -1.36
CA TYR A 169 -15.74 -19.63 -0.18
C TYR A 169 -17.02 -18.84 -0.54
N LEU A 170 -16.91 -17.88 -1.46
CA LEU A 170 -18.06 -17.06 -1.87
C LEU A 170 -19.14 -17.90 -2.57
N VAL A 171 -18.72 -18.71 -3.54
CA VAL A 171 -19.68 -19.44 -4.39
C VAL A 171 -20.28 -20.66 -3.67
N TRP A 172 -19.45 -21.44 -2.96
CA TRP A 172 -19.89 -22.70 -2.38
C TRP A 172 -20.41 -22.57 -0.94
N ILE A 173 -19.78 -21.72 -0.14
CA ILE A 173 -20.16 -21.57 1.28
C ILE A 173 -21.17 -20.44 1.45
N LYS A 174 -20.90 -19.25 0.90
CA LYS A 174 -21.80 -18.10 0.98
C LYS A 174 -22.96 -18.16 -0.02
N LYS A 175 -22.82 -18.96 -1.09
CA LYS A 175 -23.80 -19.10 -2.17
C LYS A 175 -24.12 -17.76 -2.86
N GLU A 176 -23.16 -16.86 -2.91
CA GLU A 176 -23.29 -15.58 -3.60
C GLU A 176 -23.08 -15.77 -5.10
N THR A 177 -23.87 -15.06 -5.92
CA THR A 177 -23.68 -15.05 -7.37
C THR A 177 -22.53 -14.14 -7.75
N PHE A 178 -21.53 -14.69 -8.44
CA PHE A 178 -20.38 -13.93 -8.93
C PHE A 178 -20.56 -13.63 -10.42
N ALA A 179 -21.03 -12.42 -10.73
CA ALA A 179 -21.17 -11.96 -12.10
C ALA A 179 -19.93 -11.14 -12.53
N LEU A 180 -19.15 -11.65 -13.49
CA LEU A 180 -17.95 -10.98 -14.01
C LEU A 180 -18.24 -9.57 -14.54
N ARG A 181 -19.44 -9.35 -15.09
CA ARG A 181 -19.84 -8.04 -15.62
C ARG A 181 -19.84 -6.94 -14.55
N ASP A 182 -20.20 -7.29 -13.33
CA ASP A 182 -20.29 -6.34 -12.21
C ASP A 182 -18.94 -6.09 -11.54
N GLN A 183 -17.89 -6.78 -11.99
CA GLN A 183 -16.53 -6.69 -11.44
C GLN A 183 -15.57 -5.88 -12.32
N LYS A 184 -16.05 -5.17 -13.34
CA LYS A 184 -15.19 -4.46 -14.30
C LYS A 184 -14.24 -3.47 -13.63
N ASP A 185 -14.75 -2.62 -12.74
CA ASP A 185 -13.95 -1.59 -12.08
C ASP A 185 -12.91 -2.21 -11.13
N ARG A 186 -13.31 -3.29 -10.43
CA ARG A 186 -12.40 -4.07 -9.57
C ARG A 186 -11.34 -4.80 -10.38
N GLY A 187 -11.71 -5.31 -11.56
CA GLY A 187 -10.77 -5.93 -12.50
C GLY A 187 -9.74 -4.93 -13.02
N LEU A 188 -10.18 -3.73 -13.39
CA LEU A 188 -9.28 -2.65 -13.81
C LEU A 188 -8.33 -2.23 -12.67
N ALA A 189 -8.85 -2.05 -11.47
CA ALA A 189 -8.02 -1.77 -10.29
C ALA A 189 -6.99 -2.87 -10.05
N ALA A 190 -7.37 -4.15 -10.17
CA ALA A 190 -6.45 -5.27 -10.02
C ALA A 190 -5.35 -5.32 -11.09
N ILE A 191 -5.61 -4.85 -12.31
CA ILE A 191 -4.58 -4.72 -13.36
C ILE A 191 -3.55 -3.66 -12.96
N PHE A 192 -3.99 -2.47 -12.55
CA PHE A 192 -3.08 -1.42 -12.11
C PHE A 192 -2.30 -1.81 -10.85
N GLU A 193 -2.94 -2.50 -9.91
CA GLU A 193 -2.30 -3.07 -8.73
C GLU A 193 -1.17 -4.05 -9.12
N THR A 194 -1.44 -4.96 -10.07
CA THR A 194 -0.44 -5.94 -10.53
C THR A 194 0.76 -5.25 -11.19
N LEU A 195 0.51 -4.25 -12.02
CA LEU A 195 1.57 -3.46 -12.64
C LEU A 195 2.39 -2.70 -11.59
N GLY A 196 1.73 -2.06 -10.64
CA GLY A 196 2.38 -1.36 -9.54
C GLY A 196 3.23 -2.29 -8.69
N GLN A 197 2.72 -3.44 -8.34
CA GLN A 197 3.42 -4.45 -7.54
C GLN A 197 4.68 -4.97 -8.24
N PHE A 198 4.62 -5.18 -9.55
CA PHE A 198 5.80 -5.59 -10.32
C PHE A 198 6.95 -4.60 -10.15
N PHE A 199 6.71 -3.32 -10.37
CA PHE A 199 7.74 -2.29 -10.18
C PHE A 199 8.15 -2.10 -8.72
N TYR A 200 7.21 -2.26 -7.78
CA TYR A 200 7.46 -2.17 -6.34
C TYR A 200 8.53 -3.15 -5.88
N VAL A 201 8.46 -4.41 -6.29
CA VAL A 201 9.40 -5.47 -5.90
C VAL A 201 10.83 -5.10 -6.30
N PHE A 202 11.04 -4.64 -7.55
CA PHE A 202 12.36 -4.21 -8.02
C PHE A 202 12.87 -2.94 -7.30
N ALA A 203 11.97 -2.03 -6.96
CA ALA A 203 12.36 -0.83 -6.24
C ALA A 203 12.79 -1.15 -4.79
N ILE A 204 12.03 -1.98 -4.07
CA ILE A 204 12.37 -2.37 -2.69
C ILE A 204 13.68 -3.15 -2.62
N SER A 205 13.96 -4.01 -3.60
CA SER A 205 15.23 -4.75 -3.64
C SER A 205 16.45 -3.84 -3.76
N ALA A 206 16.31 -2.71 -4.47
CA ALA A 206 17.39 -1.76 -4.65
C ALA A 206 17.76 -1.02 -3.35
N ASN A 207 16.79 -0.44 -2.66
CA ASN A 207 16.99 0.26 -1.37
C ASN A 207 15.66 0.50 -0.64
N ALA A 208 15.27 -0.40 0.24
CA ALA A 208 13.99 -0.33 0.94
C ALA A 208 13.87 0.89 1.88
N VAL A 209 14.99 1.38 2.45
CA VAL A 209 14.99 2.53 3.37
C VAL A 209 14.49 3.80 2.67
N ILE A 210 14.88 3.99 1.42
CA ILE A 210 14.48 5.14 0.60
C ILE A 210 13.13 4.87 -0.08
N VAL A 211 12.99 3.69 -0.64
CA VAL A 211 11.86 3.36 -1.51
C VAL A 211 10.55 3.24 -0.73
N ALA A 212 10.56 2.69 0.49
CA ALA A 212 9.32 2.53 1.25
C ALA A 212 8.64 3.88 1.59
N PRO A 213 9.35 4.91 2.12
CA PRO A 213 8.78 6.25 2.27
C PRO A 213 8.40 6.91 0.94
N LEU A 214 9.20 6.71 -0.11
CA LEU A 214 8.92 7.25 -1.44
C LEU A 214 7.60 6.70 -2.00
N ILE A 215 7.38 5.40 -1.89
CA ILE A 215 6.13 4.77 -2.32
C ILE A 215 4.94 5.33 -1.53
N SER A 216 5.06 5.53 -0.21
CA SER A 216 3.98 6.12 0.61
C SER A 216 3.54 7.50 0.11
N SER A 217 4.38 8.20 -0.68
CA SER A 217 4.01 9.47 -1.31
C SER A 217 2.92 9.36 -2.38
N TYR A 218 2.48 8.14 -2.77
CA TYR A 218 1.34 7.97 -3.69
C TYR A 218 0.05 8.64 -3.16
N SER A 219 -0.05 8.83 -1.85
CA SER A 219 -1.16 9.58 -1.25
C SER A 219 -1.28 11.00 -1.83
N MET A 220 -0.16 11.65 -2.15
CA MET A 220 -0.15 12.93 -2.84
C MET A 220 -0.82 12.84 -4.24
N VAL A 221 -0.50 11.78 -4.99
CA VAL A 221 -1.12 11.53 -6.30
C VAL A 221 -2.62 11.32 -6.15
N SER A 222 -3.05 10.56 -5.15
CA SER A 222 -4.48 10.35 -4.86
C SER A 222 -5.20 11.67 -4.58
N VAL A 223 -4.62 12.56 -3.77
CA VAL A 223 -5.20 13.89 -3.48
C VAL A 223 -5.27 14.76 -4.73
N ILE A 224 -4.25 14.75 -5.59
CA ILE A 224 -4.28 15.49 -6.87
C ILE A 224 -5.36 14.96 -7.79
N LEU A 225 -5.49 13.63 -7.90
CA LEU A 225 -6.52 12.99 -8.72
C LEU A 225 -7.93 13.29 -8.20
N SER A 226 -8.15 13.28 -6.88
CA SER A 226 -9.42 13.71 -6.26
C SER A 226 -9.76 15.13 -6.66
N ARG A 227 -8.78 16.03 -6.66
CA ARG A 227 -8.97 17.42 -7.09
C ARG A 227 -9.43 17.52 -8.55
N ILE A 228 -8.83 16.72 -9.43
CA ILE A 228 -9.11 16.77 -10.89
C ILE A 228 -10.44 16.10 -11.20
N PHE A 229 -10.64 14.87 -10.72
CA PHE A 229 -11.79 14.04 -11.11
C PHE A 229 -13.01 14.24 -10.24
N LEU A 230 -12.83 14.39 -8.92
CA LEU A 230 -13.94 14.60 -7.98
C LEU A 230 -14.23 16.08 -7.74
N LYS A 231 -13.38 16.99 -8.29
CA LYS A 231 -13.48 18.45 -8.12
C LYS A 231 -13.44 18.91 -6.66
N GLU A 232 -12.79 18.13 -5.81
CA GLU A 232 -12.58 18.47 -4.40
C GLU A 232 -11.71 19.72 -4.27
N LYS A 233 -11.98 20.54 -3.24
CA LYS A 233 -11.22 21.76 -2.99
C LYS A 233 -10.05 21.46 -2.08
N LEU A 234 -8.84 21.75 -2.52
CA LEU A 234 -7.65 21.69 -1.68
C LEU A 234 -7.42 23.02 -0.97
N THR A 235 -7.04 22.95 0.30
CA THR A 235 -6.64 24.11 1.09
C THR A 235 -5.20 24.54 0.73
N ALA A 236 -4.86 25.81 1.01
CA ALA A 236 -3.50 26.31 0.83
C ALA A 236 -2.46 25.48 1.62
N LYS A 237 -2.84 24.95 2.80
CA LYS A 237 -1.99 24.08 3.60
C LYS A 237 -1.67 22.75 2.90
N GLN A 238 -2.67 22.13 2.26
CA GLN A 238 -2.48 20.90 1.48
C GLN A 238 -1.56 21.14 0.27
N TYR A 239 -1.72 22.26 -0.45
CA TYR A 239 -0.81 22.61 -1.54
C TYR A 239 0.64 22.80 -1.05
N ALA A 240 0.85 23.47 0.08
CA ALA A 240 2.19 23.64 0.65
C ALA A 240 2.85 22.30 1.03
N VAL A 241 2.06 21.37 1.59
CA VAL A 241 2.54 20.04 1.94
C VAL A 241 2.82 19.19 0.69
N ILE A 242 1.98 19.27 -0.34
CA ILE A 242 2.24 18.62 -1.63
C ILE A 242 3.57 19.14 -2.22
N ALA A 243 3.78 20.44 -2.21
CA ALA A 243 5.05 21.03 -2.68
C ALA A 243 6.25 20.52 -1.87
N MET A 244 6.12 20.37 -0.55
CA MET A 244 7.16 19.80 0.31
C MET A 244 7.49 18.35 -0.05
N ILE A 245 6.48 17.51 -0.28
CA ILE A 245 6.65 16.12 -0.73
C ILE A 245 7.35 16.09 -2.10
N MET A 246 6.94 16.95 -3.04
CA MET A 246 7.55 17.06 -4.37
C MET A 246 9.04 17.42 -4.29
N VAL A 247 9.43 18.33 -3.40
CA VAL A 247 10.85 18.66 -3.17
C VAL A 247 11.61 17.45 -2.66
N GLY A 248 11.06 16.68 -1.72
CA GLY A 248 11.66 15.45 -1.23
C GLY A 248 11.87 14.41 -2.33
N ILE A 249 10.83 14.17 -3.17
CA ILE A 249 10.91 13.26 -4.31
C ILE A 249 11.97 13.71 -5.31
N PHE A 250 12.01 15.03 -5.62
CA PHE A 250 12.97 15.59 -6.55
C PHE A 250 14.41 15.38 -6.05
N ILE A 251 14.68 15.63 -4.77
CA ILE A 251 16.02 15.40 -4.17
C ILE A 251 16.42 13.92 -4.32
N LEU A 252 15.52 12.96 -4.02
CA LEU A 252 15.83 11.54 -4.17
C LEU A 252 16.04 11.09 -5.63
N GLY A 253 15.43 11.78 -6.59
CA GLY A 253 15.60 11.47 -8.01
C GLY A 253 16.91 11.95 -8.62
N PHE A 254 17.66 12.81 -7.92
CA PHE A 254 18.96 13.36 -8.39
C PHE A 254 20.19 12.79 -7.65
N GLU A 255 19.99 12.02 -6.59
CA GLU A 255 21.00 11.31 -5.81
C GLU A 255 21.16 9.84 -6.26
#